data_3a15ba644fdced56e44c344a5531e3a0
#
_entry.id   3a15ba644fdced56e44c344a5531e3a0
#
_cell.length_a   1.000
_cell.length_b   1.000
_cell.length_c   1.000
_cell.angle_alpha   90.00
_cell.angle_beta   90.00
_cell.angle_gamma   90.00
#
_symmetry.space_group_name_H-M   'P 1'
#
loop_
_entity.id
_entity.type
_entity.pdbx_description
1 polymer ?
#
loop_
_entity_poly.entity_id
_entity_poly.type
_entity_poly.pdbx_seq_one_letter_code
_entity_poly.pdbx_strand_id
1 'polypeptide(L)'
;MGPDEVEAVARAAHAGQTDKAGRPYAEHLSAVAEGVRARGGGDELVSAAWLHDALEDGALSEEWLDVAALSRTTKDVVRAVTKRPGEEPEAYARRILATPGARLVKAADLAHNADPQRLAALDEPTARRLARKYATMRGHLGLTPDD
;
A
#
# COMPACT_ATOMS: atom_id res chain seq x y z
N MET A 1 -7.56 17.11 6.02
CA MET A 1 -7.15 16.15 7.08
C MET A 1 -5.63 15.98 7.07
N GLY A 2 -5.03 16.00 8.26
CA GLY A 2 -3.61 15.61 8.40
C GLY A 2 -3.43 14.11 8.53
N PRO A 3 -2.17 13.63 8.55
CA PRO A 3 -1.90 12.19 8.64
C PRO A 3 -2.49 11.51 9.87
N ASP A 4 -2.55 12.19 11.00
CA ASP A 4 -3.11 11.61 12.23
C ASP A 4 -4.61 11.35 12.12
N GLU A 5 -5.34 12.26 11.47
CA GLU A 5 -6.77 12.08 11.20
C GLU A 5 -6.99 10.96 10.19
N VAL A 6 -6.14 10.89 9.17
CA VAL A 6 -6.20 9.82 8.16
C VAL A 6 -5.90 8.47 8.80
N GLU A 7 -4.91 8.41 9.68
CA GLU A 7 -4.63 7.19 10.45
C GLU A 7 -5.87 6.71 11.21
N ALA A 8 -6.55 7.61 11.90
CA ALA A 8 -7.76 7.26 12.65
C ALA A 8 -8.86 6.72 11.74
N VAL A 9 -9.06 7.34 10.58
CA VAL A 9 -10.03 6.89 9.57
C VAL A 9 -9.65 5.49 9.05
N ALA A 10 -8.38 5.28 8.72
CA ALA A 10 -7.92 4.00 8.19
C ALA A 10 -8.07 2.88 9.22
N ARG A 11 -7.70 3.14 10.48
CA ARG A 11 -7.85 2.15 11.56
C ARG A 11 -9.30 1.77 11.78
N ALA A 12 -10.21 2.73 11.73
CA ALA A 12 -11.65 2.47 11.87
C ALA A 12 -12.18 1.68 10.66
N ALA A 13 -11.78 2.06 9.46
CA ALA A 13 -12.24 1.42 8.22
C ALA A 13 -11.79 -0.04 8.11
N HIS A 14 -10.60 -0.36 8.61
CA HIS A 14 -10.04 -1.72 8.60
C HIS A 14 -10.25 -2.48 9.93
N ALA A 15 -11.09 -1.96 10.84
CA ALA A 15 -11.33 -2.59 12.13
C ALA A 15 -11.84 -4.02 11.93
N GLY A 16 -11.26 -4.97 12.63
CA GLY A 16 -11.61 -6.39 12.53
C GLY A 16 -11.00 -7.12 11.32
N GLN A 17 -10.39 -6.40 10.39
CA GLN A 17 -9.70 -7.02 9.26
C GLN A 17 -8.34 -7.56 9.72
N THR A 18 -7.99 -8.76 9.25
CA THR A 18 -6.70 -9.40 9.52
C THR A 18 -5.96 -9.67 8.22
N ASP A 19 -4.63 -9.80 8.31
CA ASP A 19 -3.82 -10.24 7.18
C ASP A 19 -3.81 -11.79 7.08
N LYS A 20 -3.05 -12.33 6.12
CA LYS A 20 -2.97 -13.78 5.89
C LYS A 20 -2.38 -14.55 7.06
N ALA A 21 -1.62 -13.86 7.93
CA ALA A 21 -1.04 -14.46 9.14
C ALA A 21 -1.95 -14.30 10.36
N GLY A 22 -3.13 -13.70 10.21
CA GLY A 22 -4.08 -13.48 11.30
C GLY A 22 -3.79 -12.25 12.15
N ARG A 23 -2.84 -11.39 11.74
CA ARG A 23 -2.51 -10.17 12.46
C ARG A 23 -3.46 -9.04 12.11
N PRO A 24 -3.71 -8.08 13.02
CA PRO A 24 -4.54 -6.91 12.69
C PRO A 24 -3.99 -6.18 11.46
N TYR A 25 -4.86 -5.88 10.50
CA TYR A 25 -4.43 -5.27 9.24
C TYR A 25 -3.81 -3.89 9.43
N ALA A 26 -4.21 -3.17 10.48
CA ALA A 26 -3.63 -1.87 10.82
C ALA A 26 -2.12 -1.93 11.09
N GLU A 27 -1.58 -3.07 11.48
CA GLU A 27 -0.12 -3.22 11.64
C GLU A 27 0.61 -3.05 10.31
N HIS A 28 0.06 -3.62 9.23
CA HIS A 28 0.60 -3.45 7.88
C HIS A 28 0.52 -1.98 7.45
N LEU A 29 -0.63 -1.35 7.65
CA LEU A 29 -0.83 0.06 7.29
C LEU A 29 0.17 0.96 8.02
N SER A 30 0.35 0.72 9.32
CA SER A 30 1.33 1.46 10.13
C SER A 30 2.76 1.28 9.63
N ALA A 31 3.13 0.05 9.29
CA ALA A 31 4.47 -0.27 8.78
C ALA A 31 4.72 0.42 7.43
N VAL A 32 3.72 0.46 6.56
CA VAL A 32 3.84 1.15 5.25
C VAL A 32 3.98 2.66 5.47
N ALA A 33 3.21 3.25 6.37
CA ALA A 33 3.31 4.67 6.70
C ALA A 33 4.71 5.02 7.23
N GLU A 34 5.24 4.21 8.14
CA GLU A 34 6.61 4.39 8.66
C GLU A 34 7.65 4.22 7.56
N GLY A 35 7.46 3.24 6.68
CA GLY A 35 8.33 3.01 5.53
C GLY A 35 8.35 4.18 4.56
N VAL A 36 7.23 4.85 4.37
CA VAL A 36 7.14 6.07 3.56
C VAL A 36 7.95 7.20 4.19
N ARG A 37 7.80 7.41 5.51
CA ARG A 37 8.57 8.43 6.23
C ARG A 37 10.08 8.14 6.15
N ALA A 38 10.48 6.90 6.33
CA ALA A 38 11.88 6.50 6.26
C ALA A 38 12.51 6.76 4.88
N ARG A 39 11.67 6.75 3.82
CA ARG A 39 12.09 7.04 2.46
C ARG A 39 12.01 8.53 2.08
N GLY A 40 11.74 9.38 3.06
CA GLY A 40 11.65 10.83 2.85
C GLY A 40 10.29 11.32 2.36
N GLY A 41 9.26 10.49 2.38
CA GLY A 41 7.92 10.89 2.00
C GLY A 41 7.30 11.84 3.01
N GLY A 42 6.66 12.90 2.51
CA GLY A 42 5.99 13.88 3.36
C GLY A 42 4.57 13.46 3.74
N ASP A 43 3.87 14.36 4.43
CA ASP A 43 2.55 14.08 5.00
C ASP A 43 1.53 13.58 3.98
N GLU A 44 1.54 14.11 2.76
CA GLU A 44 0.61 13.67 1.71
C GLU A 44 0.80 12.20 1.35
N LEU A 45 2.05 11.74 1.27
CA LEU A 45 2.36 10.35 0.95
C LEU A 45 2.16 9.44 2.16
N VAL A 46 2.38 9.92 3.38
CA VAL A 46 2.06 9.17 4.60
C VAL A 46 0.56 8.93 4.69
N SER A 47 -0.25 9.94 4.40
CA SER A 47 -1.71 9.79 4.33
C SER A 47 -2.11 8.76 3.28
N ALA A 48 -1.47 8.80 2.10
CA ALA A 48 -1.73 7.81 1.05
C ALA A 48 -1.34 6.39 1.51
N ALA A 49 -0.28 6.25 2.30
CA ALA A 49 0.13 4.96 2.85
C ALA A 49 -0.95 4.36 3.75
N TRP A 50 -1.54 5.15 4.63
CA TRP A 50 -2.64 4.69 5.48
C TRP A 50 -3.86 4.23 4.68
N LEU A 51 -4.10 4.82 3.52
CA LEU A 51 -5.28 4.56 2.68
C LEU A 51 -5.01 3.61 1.51
N HIS A 52 -3.76 3.14 1.35
CA HIS A 52 -3.35 2.50 0.10
C HIS A 52 -4.13 1.24 -0.27
N ASP A 53 -4.68 0.52 0.71
CA ASP A 53 -5.48 -0.69 0.48
C ASP A 53 -6.97 -0.49 0.67
N ALA A 54 -7.40 0.72 1.06
CA ALA A 54 -8.79 0.96 1.48
C ALA A 54 -9.80 0.75 0.36
N LEU A 55 -9.50 1.21 -0.85
CA LEU A 55 -10.40 1.04 -2.00
C LEU A 55 -10.40 -0.41 -2.48
N GLU A 56 -9.25 -1.03 -2.58
CA GLU A 56 -9.10 -2.39 -3.06
C GLU A 56 -9.81 -3.37 -2.13
N ASP A 57 -9.69 -3.16 -0.83
CA ASP A 57 -10.30 -4.02 0.20
C ASP A 57 -11.78 -3.70 0.45
N GLY A 58 -12.31 -2.65 -0.16
CA GLY A 58 -13.69 -2.22 0.07
C GLY A 58 -13.92 -1.57 1.44
N ALA A 59 -12.85 -1.20 2.14
CA ALA A 59 -12.95 -0.55 3.46
C ALA A 59 -13.48 0.88 3.35
N LEU A 60 -13.14 1.57 2.26
CA LEU A 60 -13.64 2.90 1.91
C LEU A 60 -14.03 2.90 0.44
N SER A 61 -14.97 3.78 0.05
CA SER A 61 -15.46 3.86 -1.33
C SER A 61 -14.73 4.93 -2.13
N GLU A 62 -14.84 4.86 -3.46
CA GLU A 62 -14.38 5.92 -4.36
C GLU A 62 -15.07 7.24 -4.03
N GLU A 63 -16.37 7.22 -3.72
CA GLU A 63 -17.13 8.41 -3.37
C GLU A 63 -16.59 9.05 -2.09
N TRP A 64 -16.20 8.23 -1.12
CA TRP A 64 -15.58 8.74 0.10
C TRP A 64 -14.27 9.48 -0.24
N LEU A 65 -13.45 8.88 -1.09
CA LEU A 65 -12.17 9.49 -1.49
C LEU A 65 -12.40 10.79 -2.26
N ASP A 66 -13.38 10.83 -3.16
CA ASP A 66 -13.67 12.02 -3.96
C ASP A 66 -13.99 13.23 -3.10
N VAL A 67 -14.76 13.04 -2.02
CA VAL A 67 -15.22 14.15 -1.18
C VAL A 67 -14.35 14.41 0.05
N ALA A 68 -13.39 13.51 0.33
CA ALA A 68 -12.52 13.65 1.49
C ALA A 68 -11.68 14.93 1.41
N ALA A 69 -11.43 15.53 2.57
CA ALA A 69 -10.60 16.74 2.67
C ALA A 69 -9.11 16.37 2.63
N LEU A 70 -8.69 15.82 1.49
CA LEU A 70 -7.32 15.39 1.21
C LEU A 70 -6.79 16.11 0.00
N SER A 71 -5.46 16.25 -0.09
CA SER A 71 -4.83 16.85 -1.26
C SER A 71 -5.04 15.99 -2.50
N ARG A 72 -4.94 16.62 -3.66
CA ARG A 72 -5.00 15.90 -4.94
C ARG A 72 -3.90 14.85 -5.03
N THR A 73 -2.68 15.18 -4.57
CA THR A 73 -1.56 14.23 -4.55
C THR A 73 -1.92 12.96 -3.79
N THR A 74 -2.47 13.10 -2.58
CA THR A 74 -2.87 11.93 -1.79
C THR A 74 -3.90 11.08 -2.52
N LYS A 75 -4.95 11.73 -3.08
CA LYS A 75 -5.99 11.01 -3.82
C LYS A 75 -5.45 10.29 -5.05
N ASP A 76 -4.61 10.97 -5.82
CA ASP A 76 -4.02 10.39 -7.03
C ASP A 76 -3.14 9.18 -6.69
N VAL A 77 -2.34 9.27 -5.63
CA VAL A 77 -1.49 8.16 -5.21
C VAL A 77 -2.33 6.96 -4.75
N VAL A 78 -3.35 7.19 -3.94
CA VAL A 78 -4.24 6.10 -3.49
C VAL A 78 -4.86 5.38 -4.70
N ARG A 79 -5.37 6.13 -5.67
CA ARG A 79 -5.94 5.54 -6.89
C ARG A 79 -4.90 4.78 -7.70
N ALA A 80 -3.69 5.32 -7.82
CA ALA A 80 -2.63 4.69 -8.61
C ALA A 80 -2.20 3.34 -8.01
N VAL A 81 -2.15 3.22 -6.69
CA VAL A 81 -1.72 1.97 -6.03
C VAL A 81 -2.88 0.99 -5.81
N THR A 82 -4.11 1.38 -6.17
CA THR A 82 -5.26 0.49 -6.13
C THR A 82 -5.31 -0.32 -7.42
N LYS A 83 -5.11 -1.64 -7.32
CA LYS A 83 -5.16 -2.53 -8.48
C LYS A 83 -6.60 -2.67 -8.96
N ARG A 84 -6.80 -2.65 -10.28
CA ARG A 84 -8.11 -2.82 -10.90
C ARG A 84 -8.37 -4.30 -11.20
N PRO A 85 -9.64 -4.76 -11.13
CA PRO A 85 -9.96 -6.14 -11.49
C PRO A 85 -9.49 -6.46 -12.91
N GLY A 86 -8.82 -7.60 -13.07
CA GLY A 86 -8.33 -8.06 -14.38
C GLY A 86 -7.16 -7.27 -14.94
N GLU A 87 -6.60 -6.34 -14.22
CA GLU A 87 -5.48 -5.53 -14.69
C GLU A 87 -4.18 -6.33 -14.71
N GLU A 88 -3.43 -6.23 -15.84
CA GLU A 88 -2.12 -6.85 -15.93
C GLU A 88 -1.10 -6.14 -15.05
N PRO A 89 -0.13 -6.87 -14.46
CA PRO A 89 0.90 -6.26 -13.60
C PRO A 89 1.66 -5.12 -14.29
N GLU A 90 1.95 -5.24 -15.58
CA GLU A 90 2.67 -4.22 -16.34
C GLU A 90 1.85 -2.93 -16.46
N ALA A 91 0.54 -3.05 -16.66
CA ALA A 91 -0.35 -1.88 -16.76
C ALA A 91 -0.46 -1.17 -15.41
N TYR A 92 -0.58 -1.94 -14.33
CA TYR A 92 -0.60 -1.44 -12.97
C TYR A 92 0.71 -0.69 -12.66
N ALA A 93 1.86 -1.28 -12.98
CA ALA A 93 3.16 -0.67 -12.78
C ALA A 93 3.31 0.64 -13.56
N ARG A 94 2.85 0.68 -14.83
CA ARG A 94 2.91 1.91 -15.63
C ARG A 94 2.12 3.04 -14.99
N ARG A 95 0.93 2.74 -14.43
CA ARG A 95 0.11 3.75 -13.75
C ARG A 95 0.81 4.28 -12.51
N ILE A 96 1.44 3.40 -11.72
CA ILE A 96 2.21 3.80 -10.55
C ILE A 96 3.37 4.71 -10.96
N LEU A 97 4.13 4.32 -11.99
CA LEU A 97 5.28 5.10 -12.45
C LEU A 97 4.87 6.47 -13.01
N ALA A 98 3.66 6.58 -13.58
CA ALA A 98 3.15 7.83 -14.14
C ALA A 98 2.60 8.78 -13.08
N THR A 99 2.42 8.34 -11.83
CA THR A 99 1.80 9.13 -10.76
C THR A 99 2.86 9.53 -9.75
N PRO A 100 3.17 10.86 -9.62
CA PRO A 100 4.19 11.32 -8.67
C PRO A 100 3.91 10.84 -7.24
N GLY A 101 4.91 10.24 -6.61
CA GLY A 101 4.83 9.73 -5.24
C GLY A 101 4.32 8.30 -5.10
N ALA A 102 3.63 7.77 -6.10
CA ALA A 102 3.04 6.42 -6.01
C ALA A 102 4.09 5.32 -5.90
N ARG A 103 5.21 5.44 -6.63
CA ARG A 103 6.30 4.46 -6.59
C ARG A 103 6.91 4.35 -5.17
N LEU A 104 7.05 5.49 -4.49
CA LEU A 104 7.60 5.52 -3.13
C LEU A 104 6.67 4.79 -2.15
N VAL A 105 5.37 5.03 -2.24
CA VAL A 105 4.38 4.35 -1.39
C VAL A 105 4.36 2.84 -1.70
N LYS A 106 4.38 2.47 -2.97
CA LYS A 106 4.41 1.05 -3.36
C LYS A 106 5.71 0.36 -2.94
N ALA A 107 6.84 1.06 -2.94
CA ALA A 107 8.10 0.53 -2.44
C ALA A 107 7.99 0.16 -0.96
N ALA A 108 7.40 1.02 -0.15
CA ALA A 108 7.19 0.75 1.28
C ALA A 108 6.23 -0.43 1.50
N ASP A 109 5.17 -0.52 0.71
CA ASP A 109 4.23 -1.64 0.74
C ASP A 109 4.93 -2.96 0.42
N LEU A 110 5.68 -3.00 -0.67
CA LEU A 110 6.42 -4.21 -1.07
C LEU A 110 7.46 -4.62 -0.03
N ALA A 111 8.16 -3.65 0.56
CA ALA A 111 9.17 -3.94 1.58
C ALA A 111 8.57 -4.63 2.79
N HIS A 112 7.42 -4.16 3.27
CA HIS A 112 6.76 -4.80 4.41
C HIS A 112 6.17 -6.16 4.03
N ASN A 113 5.52 -6.27 2.88
CA ASN A 113 4.96 -7.53 2.40
C ASN A 113 6.02 -8.61 2.19
N ALA A 114 7.21 -8.22 1.73
CA ALA A 114 8.32 -9.14 1.47
C ALA A 114 9.23 -9.36 2.68
N ASP A 115 8.92 -8.76 3.83
CA ASP A 115 9.69 -8.97 5.05
C ASP A 115 9.77 -10.48 5.36
N PRO A 116 11.00 -11.04 5.53
CA PRO A 116 11.16 -12.47 5.80
C PRO A 116 10.36 -12.97 6.99
N GLN A 117 10.20 -12.15 8.05
CA GLN A 117 9.41 -12.55 9.22
C GLN A 117 7.92 -12.67 8.89
N ARG A 118 7.40 -11.79 8.03
CA ARG A 118 6.00 -11.88 7.59
C ARG A 118 5.78 -13.11 6.71
N LEU A 119 6.69 -13.37 5.78
CA LEU A 119 6.59 -14.53 4.90
C LEU A 119 6.75 -15.83 5.67
N ALA A 120 7.62 -15.86 6.69
CA ALA A 120 7.83 -17.04 7.53
C ALA A 120 6.60 -17.45 8.35
N ALA A 121 5.66 -16.53 8.58
CA ALA A 121 4.41 -16.80 9.28
C ALA A 121 3.37 -17.54 8.41
N LEU A 122 3.65 -17.68 7.11
CA LEU A 122 2.76 -18.32 6.13
C LEU A 122 3.26 -19.74 5.82
N ASP A 123 2.38 -20.58 5.26
CA ASP A 123 2.82 -21.88 4.74
C ASP A 123 3.84 -21.67 3.62
N GLU A 124 4.75 -22.63 3.46
CA GLU A 124 5.88 -22.48 2.55
C GLU A 124 5.47 -22.25 1.08
N PRO A 125 4.50 -22.97 0.50
CA PRO A 125 4.07 -22.70 -0.87
C PRO A 125 3.52 -21.30 -1.07
N THR A 126 2.72 -20.79 -0.12
CA THR A 126 2.17 -19.43 -0.16
C THR A 126 3.28 -18.39 -0.06
N ALA A 127 4.22 -18.58 0.89
CA ALA A 127 5.35 -17.68 1.07
C ALA A 127 6.19 -17.56 -0.20
N ARG A 128 6.49 -18.67 -0.87
CA ARG A 128 7.27 -18.67 -2.11
C ARG A 128 6.53 -17.98 -3.26
N ARG A 129 5.23 -18.24 -3.39
CA ARG A 129 4.41 -17.60 -4.42
C ARG A 129 4.37 -16.09 -4.26
N LEU A 130 4.17 -15.62 -3.02
CA LEU A 130 4.14 -14.19 -2.72
C LEU A 130 5.51 -13.55 -2.90
N ALA A 131 6.59 -14.19 -2.47
CA ALA A 131 7.95 -13.68 -2.67
C ALA A 131 8.24 -13.43 -4.16
N ARG A 132 7.85 -14.37 -5.04
CA ARG A 132 8.01 -14.20 -6.48
C ARG A 132 7.15 -13.07 -7.04
N LYS A 133 5.90 -12.97 -6.57
CA LYS A 133 5.00 -11.89 -6.97
C LYS A 133 5.58 -10.52 -6.63
N TYR A 134 6.10 -10.35 -5.42
CA TYR A 134 6.69 -9.09 -4.98
C TYR A 134 7.98 -8.77 -5.75
N ALA A 135 8.83 -9.76 -5.99
CA ALA A 135 10.05 -9.57 -6.78
C ALA A 135 9.73 -9.14 -8.21
N THR A 136 8.71 -9.74 -8.83
CA THR A 136 8.26 -9.37 -10.17
C THR A 136 7.78 -7.92 -10.22
N MET A 137 6.98 -7.50 -9.25
CA MET A 137 6.50 -6.12 -9.18
C MET A 137 7.64 -5.14 -8.97
N ARG A 138 8.61 -5.46 -8.10
CA ARG A 138 9.81 -4.64 -7.96
C ARG A 138 10.52 -4.44 -9.29
N GLY A 139 10.66 -5.50 -10.06
CA GLY A 139 11.27 -5.44 -11.39
C GLY A 139 10.53 -4.48 -12.32
N HIS A 140 9.21 -4.56 -12.35
CA HIS A 140 8.38 -3.66 -13.17
C HIS A 140 8.51 -2.20 -12.75
N LEU A 141 8.74 -1.93 -11.47
CA LEU A 141 8.86 -0.58 -10.92
C LEU A 141 10.29 -0.06 -10.90
N GLY A 142 11.27 -0.88 -11.33
CA GLY A 142 12.68 -0.50 -11.28
C GLY A 142 13.21 -0.35 -9.85
N LEU A 143 12.65 -1.12 -8.91
CA LEU A 143 13.07 -1.12 -7.52
C LEU A 143 14.04 -2.28 -7.26
N THR A 144 15.04 -2.03 -6.41
CA THR A 144 15.92 -3.08 -5.88
C THR A 144 15.36 -3.58 -4.55
N PRO A 145 15.85 -4.74 -4.03
CA PRO A 145 15.42 -5.20 -2.70
C PRO A 145 15.71 -4.20 -1.58
N ASP A 146 16.66 -3.28 -1.79
CA ASP A 146 17.04 -2.27 -0.79
C ASP A 146 16.22 -0.98 -0.86
N ASP A 147 15.39 -0.83 -1.86
CA ASP A 147 14.55 0.37 -2.04
C ASP A 147 13.35 0.41 -1.09
#